data_8f0c59c4242918755fa690b9cd3cad17
#
_entry.id   8f0c59c4242918755fa690b9cd3cad17
#
_cell.length_a   1.000
_cell.length_b   1.000
_cell.length_c   1.000
_cell.angle_alpha   90.00
_cell.angle_beta   90.00
_cell.angle_gamma   90.00
#
_symmetry.space_group_name_H-M   'P 1'
#
loop_
_entity.id
_entity.type
_entity.pdbx_description
1 polymer ?
#
loop_
_entity_poly.entity_id
_entity_poly.type
_entity_poly.pdbx_seq_one_letter_code
_entity_poly.pdbx_strand_id
1 'polypeptide(L)'
;MFLNPKILKKLLKEAYKHRSLYLACKTESLYIAAGYWEMEFLKEYIPKETLGDIVALSGMLPEDGQRYQVLESGNQLETGLPLEIKKYVDMRPTEVTNWLTVSSASRTLRVLQDASGETKLVDDTCVKAVDSSYCETEKGETAPATPTYNEWSVVWENNVGKFRVMLHRMDEDKEGVLQQLGMVDLRRNPD
;
A
#
# COMPACT_ATOMS: atom_id res chain seq x y z
N MET A 1 9.64 3.20 9.45
CA MET A 1 8.63 2.76 8.42
C MET A 1 8.26 3.95 7.56
N PHE A 2 8.41 3.86 6.25
CA PHE A 2 8.16 4.96 5.29
C PHE A 2 6.65 5.24 5.04
N LEU A 3 5.78 4.85 5.94
CA LEU A 3 4.35 5.16 5.85
C LEU A 3 3.95 6.21 6.90
N ASN A 4 3.16 7.19 6.47
CA ASN A 4 2.59 8.21 7.34
C ASN A 4 1.62 7.59 8.35
N PRO A 5 1.90 7.61 9.66
CA PRO A 5 1.08 6.92 10.66
C PRO A 5 -0.37 7.41 10.71
N LYS A 6 -0.60 8.71 10.48
CA LYS A 6 -1.96 9.30 10.53
C LYS A 6 -2.82 8.81 9.37
N ILE A 7 -2.23 8.65 8.18
CA ILE A 7 -2.95 8.13 7.01
C ILE A 7 -3.15 6.63 7.16
N LEU A 8 -2.12 5.90 7.60
CA LEU A 8 -2.22 4.47 7.85
C LEU A 8 -3.31 4.14 8.88
N LYS A 9 -3.43 4.92 9.96
CA LYS A 9 -4.51 4.79 10.94
C LYS A 9 -5.90 4.90 10.32
N LYS A 10 -6.08 5.80 9.34
CA LYS A 10 -7.35 5.92 8.60
C LYS A 10 -7.62 4.68 7.74
N LEU A 11 -6.60 4.20 7.01
CA LEU A 11 -6.68 3.00 6.19
C LEU A 11 -7.02 1.75 7.03
N LEU A 12 -6.39 1.58 8.20
CA LEU A 12 -6.67 0.50 9.14
C LEU A 12 -8.12 0.53 9.64
N LYS A 13 -8.61 1.71 10.06
CA LYS A 13 -10.00 1.88 10.51
C LYS A 13 -11.02 1.59 9.41
N GLU A 14 -10.74 2.01 8.18
CA GLU A 14 -11.57 1.72 7.02
C GLU A 14 -11.63 0.22 6.75
N ALA A 15 -10.46 -0.44 6.72
CA ALA A 15 -10.37 -1.89 6.53
C ALA A 15 -11.14 -2.66 7.62
N TYR A 16 -11.00 -2.26 8.89
CA TYR A 16 -11.75 -2.84 9.99
C TYR A 16 -13.26 -2.69 9.83
N LYS A 17 -13.73 -1.49 9.52
CA LYS A 17 -15.16 -1.20 9.27
C LYS A 17 -15.74 -2.06 8.14
N HIS A 18 -14.95 -2.31 7.10
CA HIS A 18 -15.35 -3.13 5.96
C HIS A 18 -15.08 -4.63 6.14
N ARG A 19 -14.66 -5.06 7.34
CA ARG A 19 -14.33 -6.47 7.66
C ARG A 19 -13.29 -7.08 6.72
N SER A 20 -12.38 -6.24 6.23
CA SER A 20 -11.31 -6.63 5.31
C SER A 20 -9.91 -6.52 5.91
N LEU A 21 -9.81 -6.35 7.23
CA LEU A 21 -8.54 -6.25 7.94
C LEU A 21 -8.04 -7.64 8.33
N TYR A 22 -6.86 -7.99 7.84
CA TYR A 22 -6.17 -9.25 8.15
C TYR A 22 -4.79 -8.94 8.69
N LEU A 23 -4.39 -9.69 9.71
CA LEU A 23 -3.07 -9.61 10.33
C LEU A 23 -2.39 -10.96 10.27
N ALA A 24 -1.08 -10.96 10.01
CA ALA A 24 -0.24 -12.14 10.12
C ALA A 24 1.16 -11.75 10.63
N CYS A 25 1.85 -12.70 11.21
CA CYS A 25 3.23 -12.54 11.65
C CYS A 25 4.09 -13.67 11.12
N LYS A 26 5.27 -13.32 10.63
CA LYS A 26 6.31 -14.27 10.23
C LYS A 26 7.64 -13.78 10.79
N THR A 27 8.18 -14.52 11.74
CA THR A 27 9.41 -14.18 12.44
C THR A 27 9.31 -12.78 13.08
N GLU A 28 10.00 -11.80 12.57
CA GLU A 28 10.01 -10.42 13.06
C GLU A 28 9.15 -9.47 12.22
N SER A 29 8.54 -9.96 11.15
CA SER A 29 7.72 -9.15 10.24
C SER A 29 6.25 -9.21 10.61
N LEU A 30 5.60 -8.06 10.59
CA LEU A 30 4.15 -7.92 10.65
C LEU A 30 3.60 -7.68 9.25
N TYR A 31 2.73 -8.57 8.81
CA TYR A 31 1.98 -8.45 7.56
C TYR A 31 0.55 -8.02 7.87
N ILE A 32 0.07 -7.02 7.13
CA ILE A 32 -1.30 -6.52 7.19
C ILE A 32 -1.87 -6.49 5.78
N ALA A 33 -3.05 -7.05 5.61
CA ALA A 33 -3.77 -6.97 4.35
C ALA A 33 -5.16 -6.37 4.54
N ALA A 34 -5.60 -5.59 3.56
CA ALA A 34 -6.89 -4.94 3.57
C ALA A 34 -7.39 -4.80 2.14
N GLY A 35 -8.27 -5.65 1.69
CA GLY A 35 -9.00 -5.58 0.41
C GLY A 35 -8.21 -5.12 -0.83
N TYR A 36 -7.66 -3.91 -0.80
CA TYR A 36 -6.96 -3.30 -1.93
C TYR A 36 -5.54 -2.79 -1.62
N TRP A 37 -5.05 -2.98 -0.38
CA TRP A 37 -3.66 -2.69 -0.02
C TRP A 37 -3.11 -3.70 0.97
N GLU A 38 -1.80 -3.83 1.02
CA GLU A 38 -1.07 -4.69 1.93
C GLU A 38 0.21 -3.99 2.39
N MET A 39 0.63 -4.29 3.60
CA MET A 39 1.95 -3.89 4.09
C MET A 39 2.65 -5.06 4.80
N GLU A 40 3.97 -5.07 4.71
CA GLU A 40 4.86 -5.98 5.42
C GLU A 40 6.07 -5.20 5.89
N PHE A 41 6.28 -5.13 7.20
CA PHE A 41 7.41 -4.44 7.80
C PHE A 41 7.99 -5.23 8.96
N LEU A 42 9.31 -5.10 9.17
CA LEU A 42 9.95 -5.53 10.41
C LEU A 42 9.32 -4.78 11.59
N LYS A 43 8.88 -5.49 12.63
CA LYS A 43 8.14 -4.92 13.77
C LYS A 43 8.89 -3.80 14.47
N GLU A 44 10.21 -3.89 14.56
CA GLU A 44 11.07 -2.89 15.21
C GLU A 44 11.06 -1.53 14.51
N TYR A 45 10.70 -1.48 13.21
CA TYR A 45 10.57 -0.26 12.42
C TYR A 45 9.13 0.28 12.35
N ILE A 46 8.17 -0.43 12.92
CA ILE A 46 6.80 0.06 13.01
C ILE A 46 6.69 0.95 14.26
N PRO A 47 6.28 2.23 14.11
CA PRO A 47 6.13 3.12 15.25
C PRO A 47 5.22 2.54 16.34
N LYS A 48 5.58 2.70 17.61
CA LYS A 48 4.79 2.20 18.75
C LYS A 48 3.34 2.68 18.74
N GLU A 49 3.10 3.92 18.28
CA GLU A 49 1.75 4.45 18.11
C GLU A 49 0.95 3.63 17.07
N THR A 50 1.57 3.28 15.94
CA THR A 50 0.93 2.44 14.91
C THR A 50 0.63 1.03 15.43
N LEU A 51 1.57 0.41 16.16
CA LEU A 51 1.31 -0.88 16.81
C LEU A 51 0.16 -0.77 17.82
N GLY A 52 0.11 0.32 18.59
CA GLY A 52 -1.00 0.61 19.51
C GLY A 52 -2.34 0.75 18.79
N ASP A 53 -2.38 1.43 17.63
CA ASP A 53 -3.59 1.54 16.80
C ASP A 53 -4.05 0.17 16.27
N ILE A 54 -3.13 -0.68 15.86
CA ILE A 54 -3.43 -2.05 15.42
C ILE A 54 -4.01 -2.86 16.58
N VAL A 55 -3.36 -2.84 17.74
CA VAL A 55 -3.84 -3.55 18.95
C VAL A 55 -5.20 -3.02 19.41
N ALA A 56 -5.45 -1.72 19.30
CA ALA A 56 -6.76 -1.14 19.62
C ALA A 56 -7.90 -1.68 18.75
N LEU A 57 -7.62 -2.12 17.51
CA LEU A 57 -8.60 -2.72 16.61
C LEU A 57 -8.69 -4.25 16.79
N SER A 58 -7.56 -4.93 17.02
CA SER A 58 -7.45 -6.39 17.01
C SER A 58 -7.40 -7.02 18.41
N GLY A 59 -7.22 -6.22 19.45
CA GLY A 59 -6.99 -6.71 20.82
C GLY A 59 -5.58 -7.25 21.07
N MET A 60 -4.90 -7.76 20.05
CA MET A 60 -3.55 -8.34 20.13
C MET A 60 -2.82 -8.29 18.80
N LEU A 61 -1.51 -8.43 18.81
CA LEU A 61 -0.73 -8.73 17.61
C LEU A 61 -0.64 -10.25 17.41
N PRO A 62 -0.55 -10.73 16.15
CA PRO A 62 -0.34 -12.15 15.89
C PRO A 62 1.04 -12.62 16.41
N GLU A 63 1.09 -13.83 16.95
CA GLU A 63 2.34 -14.55 17.23
C GLU A 63 2.97 -15.06 15.91
N ASP A 64 4.21 -15.51 15.99
CA ASP A 64 4.90 -16.05 14.81
C ASP A 64 4.12 -17.22 14.20
N GLY A 65 3.92 -17.17 12.89
CA GLY A 65 3.12 -18.13 12.13
C GLY A 65 1.60 -17.94 12.24
N GLN A 66 1.12 -17.11 13.15
CA GLN A 66 -0.32 -16.83 13.29
C GLN A 66 -0.81 -15.86 12.20
N ARG A 67 -2.08 -16.05 11.84
CA ARG A 67 -2.82 -15.19 10.91
C ARG A 67 -4.30 -15.23 11.24
N TYR A 68 -4.93 -14.08 11.19
CA TYR A 68 -6.36 -13.97 11.45
C TYR A 68 -6.98 -12.76 10.78
N GLN A 69 -8.29 -12.85 10.56
CA GLN A 69 -9.14 -11.72 10.22
C GLN A 69 -9.57 -11.01 11.50
N VAL A 70 -9.49 -9.68 11.49
CA VAL A 70 -9.94 -8.85 12.61
C VAL A 70 -11.40 -8.51 12.45
N LEU A 71 -12.24 -8.92 13.39
CA LEU A 71 -13.70 -8.72 13.38
C LEU A 71 -14.14 -8.11 14.71
N GLU A 72 -15.25 -7.38 14.70
CA GLU A 72 -15.88 -6.84 15.93
C GLU A 72 -16.32 -7.95 16.91
N SER A 73 -16.64 -9.12 16.38
CA SER A 73 -17.01 -10.31 17.18
C SER A 73 -15.82 -11.07 17.76
N GLY A 74 -14.61 -10.61 17.51
CA GLY A 74 -13.35 -11.28 17.83
C GLY A 74 -12.61 -11.79 16.60
N ASN A 75 -11.32 -12.05 16.76
CA ASN A 75 -10.46 -12.49 15.67
C ASN A 75 -10.80 -13.90 15.21
N GLN A 76 -10.86 -14.10 13.90
CA GLN A 76 -11.07 -15.40 13.28
C GLN A 76 -9.77 -15.89 12.66
N LEU A 77 -9.30 -17.09 13.05
CA LEU A 77 -8.10 -17.70 12.47
C LEU A 77 -8.29 -17.94 10.97
N GLU A 78 -7.28 -17.53 10.19
CA GLU A 78 -7.24 -17.65 8.74
C GLU A 78 -6.03 -18.46 8.30
N THR A 79 -6.25 -19.60 7.63
CA THR A 79 -5.17 -20.47 7.16
C THR A 79 -4.72 -20.18 5.74
N GLY A 80 -5.57 -19.57 4.92
CA GLY A 80 -5.30 -19.24 3.51
C GLY A 80 -4.56 -17.93 3.27
N LEU A 81 -4.49 -17.04 4.29
CA LEU A 81 -3.80 -15.77 4.18
C LEU A 81 -2.29 -15.98 4.02
N PRO A 82 -1.60 -15.29 3.10
CA PRO A 82 -0.14 -15.30 3.07
C PRO A 82 0.43 -14.65 4.34
N LEU A 83 1.67 -15.02 4.68
CA LEU A 83 2.42 -14.44 5.80
C LEU A 83 3.33 -13.29 5.37
N GLU A 84 3.45 -13.07 4.08
CA GLU A 84 4.35 -12.10 3.46
C GLU A 84 3.79 -11.60 2.12
N ILE A 85 4.21 -10.42 1.69
CA ILE A 85 3.94 -9.92 0.35
C ILE A 85 4.78 -10.73 -0.64
N LYS A 86 4.11 -11.53 -1.47
CA LYS A 86 4.80 -12.33 -2.51
C LYS A 86 5.49 -11.40 -3.51
N LYS A 87 6.70 -11.76 -3.90
CA LYS A 87 7.37 -11.13 -5.05
C LYS A 87 6.65 -11.56 -6.32
N TYR A 88 6.27 -10.59 -7.14
CA TYR A 88 5.74 -10.86 -8.46
C TYR A 88 6.87 -10.84 -9.50
N VAL A 89 6.68 -11.62 -10.56
CA VAL A 89 7.50 -11.57 -11.77
C VAL A 89 7.03 -10.38 -12.61
N ASP A 90 7.89 -9.85 -13.48
CA ASP A 90 7.58 -8.78 -14.44
C ASP A 90 7.18 -7.42 -13.85
N MET A 91 7.73 -7.09 -12.68
CA MET A 91 7.58 -5.75 -12.10
C MET A 91 8.42 -4.73 -12.88
N ARG A 92 7.80 -3.65 -13.31
CA ARG A 92 8.43 -2.54 -14.04
C ARG A 92 8.48 -1.28 -13.18
N PRO A 93 9.55 -0.47 -13.25
CA PRO A 93 9.59 0.80 -12.54
C PRO A 93 8.54 1.76 -13.09
N THR A 94 7.95 2.56 -12.20
CA THR A 94 6.97 3.60 -12.56
C THR A 94 7.21 4.85 -11.73
N GLU A 95 6.68 5.97 -12.16
CA GLU A 95 6.69 7.21 -11.39
C GLU A 95 5.26 7.60 -11.01
N VAL A 96 5.13 8.14 -9.81
CA VAL A 96 3.87 8.72 -9.33
C VAL A 96 3.79 10.16 -9.82
N THR A 97 2.77 10.48 -10.59
CA THR A 97 2.55 11.87 -10.98
C THR A 97 2.06 12.68 -9.77
N ASN A 98 2.80 13.71 -9.38
CA ASN A 98 2.49 14.46 -8.16
C ASN A 98 1.26 15.36 -8.27
N TRP A 99 0.84 15.69 -9.47
CA TRP A 99 -0.16 16.72 -9.75
C TRP A 99 -1.44 16.19 -10.40
N LEU A 100 -1.44 15.00 -11.02
CA LEU A 100 -2.59 14.50 -11.76
C LEU A 100 -3.38 13.46 -10.97
N THR A 101 -4.64 13.79 -10.70
CA THR A 101 -5.61 12.89 -10.10
C THR A 101 -6.87 12.80 -10.94
N VAL A 102 -7.53 11.65 -10.87
CA VAL A 102 -8.82 11.40 -11.52
C VAL A 102 -9.84 11.12 -10.42
N SER A 103 -10.96 11.82 -10.45
CA SER A 103 -12.07 11.55 -9.54
C SER A 103 -12.93 10.40 -10.09
N SER A 104 -13.19 9.40 -9.26
CA SER A 104 -14.11 8.31 -9.56
C SER A 104 -15.12 8.23 -8.43
N ALA A 105 -16.40 8.26 -8.72
CA ALA A 105 -17.58 8.21 -7.85
C ALA A 105 -17.35 8.44 -6.33
N SER A 106 -16.52 7.66 -5.68
CA SER A 106 -16.26 7.72 -4.23
C SER A 106 -14.79 7.88 -3.86
N ARG A 107 -13.87 7.93 -4.83
CA ARG A 107 -12.40 7.93 -4.59
C ARG A 107 -11.68 8.90 -5.50
N THR A 108 -10.59 9.43 -5.00
CA THR A 108 -9.59 10.14 -5.80
C THR A 108 -8.50 9.15 -6.17
N LEU A 109 -8.18 9.05 -7.44
CA LEU A 109 -7.16 8.16 -7.99
C LEU A 109 -5.98 8.98 -8.46
N ARG A 110 -4.78 8.52 -8.19
CA ARG A 110 -3.52 9.10 -8.67
C ARG A 110 -3.09 8.38 -9.95
N VAL A 111 -2.59 9.14 -10.92
CA VAL A 111 -2.01 8.58 -12.14
C VAL A 111 -0.57 8.15 -11.87
N LEU A 112 -0.22 6.94 -12.28
CA LEU A 112 1.14 6.45 -12.42
C LEU A 112 1.50 6.47 -13.91
N GLN A 113 2.76 6.72 -14.24
CA GLN A 113 3.25 6.62 -15.62
C GLN A 113 4.64 5.99 -15.62
N ASP A 114 4.86 5.02 -16.49
CA ASP A 114 6.19 4.44 -16.70
C ASP A 114 6.97 5.14 -17.83
N ALA A 115 8.20 4.68 -18.07
CA ALA A 115 9.07 5.23 -19.10
C ALA A 115 8.54 5.04 -20.54
N SER A 116 7.64 4.08 -20.76
CA SER A 116 7.00 3.84 -22.06
C SER A 116 5.77 4.72 -22.30
N GLY A 117 5.34 5.49 -21.29
CA GLY A 117 4.11 6.28 -21.31
C GLY A 117 2.88 5.48 -20.86
N GLU A 118 3.01 4.20 -20.50
CA GLU A 118 1.89 3.43 -19.97
C GLU A 118 1.39 4.04 -18.66
N THR A 119 0.09 4.28 -18.56
CA THR A 119 -0.54 4.90 -17.40
C THR A 119 -1.41 3.91 -16.64
N LYS A 120 -1.40 4.02 -15.32
CA LYS A 120 -2.23 3.25 -14.39
C LYS A 120 -2.82 4.15 -13.32
N LEU A 121 -3.87 3.68 -12.67
CA LEU A 121 -4.51 4.41 -11.57
C LEU A 121 -4.38 3.65 -10.27
N VAL A 122 -4.13 4.38 -9.19
CA VAL A 122 -4.01 3.86 -7.84
C VAL A 122 -4.75 4.79 -6.86
N ASP A 123 -5.24 4.27 -5.74
CA ASP A 123 -5.90 5.08 -4.70
C ASP A 123 -4.94 6.17 -4.17
N ASP A 124 -5.36 7.43 -4.27
CA ASP A 124 -4.54 8.60 -3.89
C ASP A 124 -4.24 8.63 -2.38
N THR A 125 -5.13 8.07 -1.55
CA THR A 125 -4.90 7.97 -0.11
C THR A 125 -3.74 7.04 0.19
N CYS A 126 -3.65 5.92 -0.55
CA CYS A 126 -2.53 5.00 -0.41
C CYS A 126 -1.22 5.62 -0.89
N VAL A 127 -1.23 6.38 -1.99
CA VAL A 127 -0.04 7.12 -2.44
C VAL A 127 0.43 8.11 -1.39
N LYS A 128 -0.48 8.88 -0.82
CA LYS A 128 -0.19 9.84 0.27
C LYS A 128 0.26 9.18 1.56
N ALA A 129 -0.01 7.89 1.74
CA ALA A 129 0.52 7.16 2.88
C ALA A 129 2.02 6.92 2.76
N VAL A 130 2.58 6.86 1.55
CA VAL A 130 4.02 6.71 1.32
C VAL A 130 4.71 8.06 1.52
N ASP A 131 5.56 8.15 2.54
CA ASP A 131 6.24 9.38 2.92
C ASP A 131 7.60 9.04 3.57
N SER A 132 8.67 9.31 2.83
CA SER A 132 10.03 9.01 3.28
C SER A 132 10.49 9.82 4.49
N SER A 133 9.80 10.90 4.84
CA SER A 133 10.11 11.69 6.04
C SER A 133 9.86 10.93 7.34
N TYR A 134 9.11 9.82 7.29
CA TYR A 134 8.88 8.92 8.42
C TYR A 134 9.89 7.78 8.53
N CYS A 135 10.87 7.69 7.63
CA CYS A 135 11.93 6.69 7.75
C CYS A 135 12.80 6.95 9.01
N GLU A 136 13.05 5.90 9.76
CA GLU A 136 13.97 5.96 10.92
C GLU A 136 15.43 5.80 10.46
N THR A 137 15.96 6.84 9.81
CA THR A 137 17.32 6.82 9.23
C THR A 137 18.41 6.57 10.26
N GLU A 138 18.20 7.00 11.51
CA GLU A 138 19.11 6.72 12.63
C GLU A 138 19.24 5.23 12.94
N LYS A 139 18.20 4.43 12.63
CA LYS A 139 18.20 2.97 12.73
C LYS A 139 18.61 2.28 11.42
N GLY A 140 19.07 3.02 10.42
CA GLY A 140 19.49 2.48 9.13
C GLY A 140 18.36 2.19 8.15
N GLU A 141 17.14 2.70 8.39
CA GLU A 141 16.06 2.62 7.41
C GLU A 141 16.34 3.53 6.21
N THR A 142 16.22 3.00 5.00
CA THR A 142 16.40 3.77 3.77
C THR A 142 15.04 4.32 3.29
N ALA A 143 15.08 5.39 2.49
CA ALA A 143 13.90 5.79 1.74
C ALA A 143 13.43 4.65 0.80
N PRO A 144 12.12 4.54 0.51
CA PRO A 144 11.65 3.58 -0.46
C PRO A 144 12.24 3.87 -1.84
N ALA A 145 12.58 2.82 -2.57
CA ALA A 145 12.99 2.92 -3.95
C ALA A 145 11.85 3.43 -4.85
N THR A 146 12.18 3.81 -6.08
CA THR A 146 11.17 4.09 -7.11
C THR A 146 10.18 2.93 -7.16
N PRO A 147 8.86 3.20 -7.09
CA PRO A 147 7.87 2.13 -7.07
C PRO A 147 7.92 1.29 -8.34
N THR A 148 7.62 0.01 -8.18
CA THR A 148 7.48 -0.91 -9.31
C THR A 148 6.04 -1.37 -9.43
N TYR A 149 5.57 -1.68 -10.64
CA TYR A 149 4.21 -2.12 -10.88
C TYR A 149 4.14 -3.28 -11.88
N ASN A 150 3.03 -3.99 -11.85
CA ASN A 150 2.59 -4.96 -12.85
C ASN A 150 1.13 -4.69 -13.25
N GLU A 151 0.45 -5.64 -13.86
CA GLU A 151 -0.96 -5.50 -14.29
C GLU A 151 -1.93 -5.28 -13.11
N TRP A 152 -1.56 -5.68 -11.88
CA TRP A 152 -2.47 -5.80 -10.75
C TRP A 152 -2.18 -4.84 -9.61
N SER A 153 -0.91 -4.46 -9.41
CA SER A 153 -0.49 -3.74 -8.23
C SER A 153 0.75 -2.88 -8.45
N VAL A 154 0.91 -1.88 -7.60
CA VAL A 154 2.14 -1.10 -7.43
C VAL A 154 2.73 -1.40 -6.05
N VAL A 155 4.05 -1.44 -5.96
CA VAL A 155 4.80 -1.75 -4.73
C VAL A 155 5.86 -0.69 -4.49
N TRP A 156 5.89 -0.17 -3.27
CA TRP A 156 7.00 0.58 -2.68
C TRP A 156 7.74 -0.34 -1.73
N GLU A 157 9.05 -0.38 -1.82
CA GLU A 157 9.90 -1.26 -1.01
C GLU A 157 11.16 -0.54 -0.56
N ASN A 158 11.60 -0.81 0.67
CA ASN A 158 12.90 -0.45 1.19
C ASN A 158 13.55 -1.64 1.90
N ASN A 159 14.65 -1.40 2.63
CA ASN A 159 15.38 -2.46 3.33
C ASN A 159 14.63 -3.08 4.53
N VAL A 160 13.53 -2.48 5.00
CA VAL A 160 12.81 -2.93 6.20
C VAL A 160 11.36 -3.32 5.94
N GLY A 161 10.84 -3.06 4.75
CA GLY A 161 9.46 -3.42 4.45
C GLY A 161 8.95 -3.02 3.07
N LYS A 162 7.69 -3.37 2.86
CA LYS A 162 6.98 -3.19 1.59
C LYS A 162 5.58 -2.67 1.84
N PHE A 163 5.11 -1.88 0.89
CA PHE A 163 3.72 -1.46 0.81
C PHE A 163 3.21 -1.71 -0.61
N ARG A 164 2.17 -2.50 -0.75
CA ARG A 164 1.54 -2.87 -2.02
C ARG A 164 0.13 -2.33 -2.09
N VAL A 165 -0.23 -1.77 -3.23
CA VAL A 165 -1.58 -1.26 -3.49
C VAL A 165 -2.07 -1.84 -4.81
N MET A 166 -3.31 -2.34 -4.82
CA MET A 166 -3.94 -2.84 -6.03
C MET A 166 -4.27 -1.68 -6.97
N LEU A 167 -3.99 -1.88 -8.25
CA LEU A 167 -4.35 -0.91 -9.28
C LEU A 167 -5.86 -0.89 -9.48
N HIS A 168 -6.39 0.29 -9.74
CA HIS A 168 -7.80 0.45 -10.06
C HIS A 168 -8.07 -0.07 -11.47
N ARG A 169 -9.01 -1.01 -11.59
CA ARG A 169 -9.48 -1.48 -12.91
C ARG A 169 -10.33 -0.39 -13.55
N MET A 170 -10.08 -0.17 -14.83
CA MET A 170 -10.77 0.85 -15.60
C MET A 170 -11.95 0.25 -16.34
N ASP A 171 -13.01 1.04 -16.47
CA ASP A 171 -14.06 0.82 -17.45
C ASP A 171 -13.56 1.26 -18.84
N GLU A 172 -14.08 0.65 -19.91
CA GLU A 172 -13.65 0.91 -21.29
C GLU A 172 -13.63 2.42 -21.65
N ASP A 173 -14.61 3.19 -21.14
CA ASP A 173 -14.69 4.64 -21.38
C ASP A 173 -13.49 5.42 -20.81
N LYS A 174 -12.88 4.93 -19.74
CA LYS A 174 -11.73 5.58 -19.07
C LYS A 174 -10.41 5.13 -19.67
N GLU A 175 -10.33 3.95 -20.28
CA GLU A 175 -9.12 3.49 -20.97
C GLU A 175 -8.72 4.43 -22.09
N GLY A 176 -9.68 4.96 -22.86
CA GLY A 176 -9.41 5.95 -23.91
C GLY A 176 -8.76 7.24 -23.37
N VAL A 177 -9.18 7.71 -22.20
CA VAL A 177 -8.59 8.88 -21.55
C VAL A 177 -7.17 8.59 -21.10
N LEU A 178 -6.91 7.42 -20.51
CA LEU A 178 -5.55 7.04 -20.09
C LEU A 178 -4.60 6.84 -21.27
N GLN A 179 -5.08 6.30 -22.38
CA GLN A 179 -4.28 6.19 -23.61
C GLN A 179 -3.85 7.57 -24.12
N GLN A 180 -4.75 8.56 -24.10
CA GLN A 180 -4.42 9.95 -24.49
C GLN A 180 -3.42 10.57 -23.50
N LEU A 181 -3.59 10.34 -22.21
CA LEU A 181 -2.64 10.79 -21.19
C LEU A 181 -1.26 10.13 -21.37
N GLY A 182 -1.20 8.89 -21.84
CA GLY A 182 0.04 8.18 -22.15
C GLY A 182 0.87 8.81 -23.28
N MET A 183 0.27 9.67 -24.09
CA MET A 183 0.98 10.40 -25.15
C MET A 183 1.72 11.64 -24.63
N VAL A 184 1.51 12.03 -23.38
CA VAL A 184 2.13 13.18 -22.73
C VAL A 184 3.05 12.70 -21.62
N ASP A 185 4.24 13.26 -21.47
CA ASP A 185 5.11 12.96 -20.33
C ASP A 185 4.55 13.63 -19.06
N LEU A 186 3.84 12.85 -18.26
CA LEU A 186 3.20 13.29 -17.02
C LEU A 186 4.15 13.29 -15.82
N ARG A 187 5.36 12.76 -15.96
CA ARG A 187 6.38 12.66 -14.89
C ARG A 187 7.02 14.02 -14.60
N ARG A 188 6.98 14.91 -15.56
CA ARG A 188 7.46 16.29 -15.42
C ARG A 188 6.33 17.18 -14.89
N ASN A 189 6.63 18.00 -13.88
CA ASN A 189 5.70 19.05 -13.51
C ASN A 189 5.49 19.98 -14.74
N PRO A 190 4.26 20.37 -15.05
CA PRO A 190 4.04 21.44 -15.99
C PRO A 190 4.71 22.71 -15.42
N ASP A 191 5.58 23.32 -16.21
CA ASP A 191 6.21 24.61 -15.90
C ASP A 191 5.14 25.72 -15.78
#